data_638809d02af178a214da26324f54b1b7
#
_entry.id   638809d02af178a214da26324f54b1b7
#
_cell.length_a   1.000
_cell.length_b   1.000
_cell.length_c   1.000
_cell.angle_alpha   90.00
_cell.angle_beta   90.00
_cell.angle_gamma   90.00
#
_symmetry.space_group_name_H-M   'P 1'
#
loop_
_entity.id
_entity.type
_entity.pdbx_description
1 polymer ?
#
loop_
_entity_poly.entity_id
_entity_poly.type
_entity_poly.pdbx_seq_one_letter_code
_entity_poly.pdbx_strand_id
1 'polypeptide(L)'
;MTIFAANLFAQNADVKTASEVPDKLFAAMKAKSFADIRDVFTPEGQLVAIDKPRDGKGISKTRVFTAESFAIQISEAKSADFIEKMPNKDVKIAGDLAMVSGRYTFYVGDKFSHCGLNTFNLVRTETGWKIANAASTLEFQCERDLKAVEIPVIEADPKDVSSIDGIMKAFYETISGGKGVARQWSRDKTLYIPDVRFVAMREDNGKIGANVMNHAQYVNGSNEFLVTEGFTEREINRTVRKFGNLAHVFSVYEYETEGKKSKGRGINSVELFFDGKRWWISAVTWDEERENNKITKEFLK
;
A
#
# COMPACT_ATOMS: atom_id res chain seq x y z
N MET A 1 -26.82 -16.47 20.95
CA MET A 1 -25.95 -16.38 19.76
C MET A 1 -26.10 -15.06 18.97
N THR A 2 -26.91 -14.12 19.43
CA THR A 2 -27.25 -12.87 18.71
C THR A 2 -26.42 -11.64 19.11
N ILE A 3 -25.67 -11.67 20.21
CA ILE A 3 -24.94 -10.48 20.71
C ILE A 3 -23.58 -10.28 19.98
N PHE A 4 -22.95 -11.34 19.48
CA PHE A 4 -21.66 -11.23 18.76
C PHE A 4 -21.80 -10.61 17.35
N ALA A 5 -22.89 -10.87 16.66
CA ALA A 5 -23.12 -10.32 15.32
C ALA A 5 -23.39 -8.81 15.33
N ALA A 6 -24.15 -8.32 16.31
CA ALA A 6 -24.48 -6.89 16.45
C ALA A 6 -23.21 -6.04 16.73
N ASN A 7 -22.27 -6.53 17.51
CA ASN A 7 -21.01 -5.83 17.80
C ASN A 7 -20.08 -5.75 16.58
N LEU A 8 -20.04 -6.77 15.74
CA LEU A 8 -19.23 -6.74 14.51
C LEU A 8 -19.78 -5.73 13.47
N PHE A 9 -21.10 -5.65 13.32
CA PHE A 9 -21.74 -4.69 12.41
C PHE A 9 -21.56 -3.26 12.90
N ALA A 10 -21.67 -2.99 14.19
CA ALA A 10 -21.44 -1.68 14.77
C ALA A 10 -19.97 -1.25 14.61
N GLN A 11 -19.01 -2.15 14.85
CA GLN A 11 -17.59 -1.87 14.68
C GLN A 11 -17.21 -1.60 13.22
N ASN A 12 -17.78 -2.32 12.26
CA ASN A 12 -17.55 -2.07 10.84
C ASN A 12 -18.17 -0.73 10.38
N ALA A 13 -19.33 -0.35 10.89
CA ALA A 13 -19.95 0.96 10.62
C ALA A 13 -19.09 2.10 11.17
N ASP A 14 -18.54 1.94 12.36
CA ASP A 14 -17.64 2.92 12.99
C ASP A 14 -16.34 3.09 12.21
N VAL A 15 -15.72 2.00 11.78
CA VAL A 15 -14.51 2.04 10.93
C VAL A 15 -14.78 2.80 9.64
N LYS A 16 -15.92 2.54 8.99
CA LYS A 16 -16.32 3.24 7.77
C LYS A 16 -16.47 4.74 8.03
N THR A 17 -17.27 5.13 9.03
CA THR A 17 -17.55 6.54 9.31
C THR A 17 -16.29 7.31 9.76
N ALA A 18 -15.38 6.69 10.53
CA ALA A 18 -14.11 7.28 10.87
C ALA A 18 -13.21 7.46 9.64
N SER A 19 -13.18 6.47 8.73
CA SER A 19 -12.36 6.54 7.51
C SER A 19 -12.81 7.61 6.52
N GLU A 20 -14.07 8.06 6.59
CA GLU A 20 -14.63 9.11 5.73
C GLU A 20 -14.26 10.53 6.18
N VAL A 21 -13.81 10.72 7.41
CA VAL A 21 -13.50 12.07 7.96
C VAL A 21 -12.38 12.79 7.18
N PRO A 22 -11.25 12.16 6.86
CA PRO A 22 -10.25 12.76 5.98
C PRO A 22 -10.82 13.17 4.61
N ASP A 23 -11.69 12.35 4.00
CA ASP A 23 -12.26 12.66 2.70
C ASP A 23 -13.19 13.90 2.76
N LYS A 24 -13.92 14.07 3.87
CA LYS A 24 -14.71 15.29 4.11
C LYS A 24 -13.82 16.52 4.20
N LEU A 25 -12.68 16.42 4.92
CA LEU A 25 -11.70 17.50 4.96
C LEU A 25 -11.17 17.83 3.56
N PHE A 26 -10.77 16.83 2.79
CA PHE A 26 -10.22 17.04 1.45
C PHE A 26 -11.26 17.64 0.49
N ALA A 27 -12.51 17.23 0.59
CA ALA A 27 -13.61 17.82 -0.17
C ALA A 27 -13.83 19.30 0.21
N ALA A 28 -13.82 19.61 1.51
CA ALA A 28 -13.93 20.99 2.03
C ALA A 28 -12.76 21.88 1.60
N MET A 29 -11.52 21.33 1.60
CA MET A 29 -10.33 22.02 1.10
C MET A 29 -10.42 22.32 -0.39
N LYS A 30 -10.89 21.36 -1.19
CA LYS A 30 -11.11 21.55 -2.64
C LYS A 30 -12.15 22.62 -2.89
N ALA A 31 -13.25 22.61 -2.15
CA ALA A 31 -14.32 23.62 -2.23
C ALA A 31 -13.90 24.98 -1.65
N LYS A 32 -12.74 25.05 -0.94
CA LYS A 32 -12.28 26.24 -0.18
C LYS A 32 -13.35 26.77 0.76
N SER A 33 -14.12 25.87 1.36
CA SER A 33 -15.21 26.19 2.27
C SER A 33 -14.68 26.34 3.70
N PHE A 34 -14.60 27.56 4.19
CA PHE A 34 -14.23 27.81 5.59
C PHE A 34 -15.12 27.04 6.57
N ALA A 35 -16.43 27.09 6.37
CA ALA A 35 -17.40 26.48 7.27
C ALA A 35 -17.24 24.94 7.31
N ASP A 36 -17.10 24.30 6.13
CA ASP A 36 -16.97 22.85 6.05
C ASP A 36 -15.65 22.37 6.61
N ILE A 37 -14.54 23.12 6.40
CA ILE A 37 -13.24 22.80 7.02
C ILE A 37 -13.37 22.88 8.55
N ARG A 38 -14.00 23.94 9.08
CA ARG A 38 -14.20 24.08 10.52
C ARG A 38 -15.08 22.96 11.09
N ASP A 39 -16.11 22.55 10.37
CA ASP A 39 -17.03 21.51 10.84
C ASP A 39 -16.38 20.15 11.04
N VAL A 40 -15.37 19.78 10.25
CA VAL A 40 -14.70 18.48 10.43
C VAL A 40 -13.75 18.42 11.63
N PHE A 41 -13.37 19.57 12.22
CA PHE A 41 -12.55 19.65 13.43
C PHE A 41 -13.36 19.84 14.70
N THR A 42 -12.78 19.46 15.83
CA THR A 42 -13.24 19.98 17.13
C THR A 42 -12.95 21.49 17.23
N PRO A 43 -13.60 22.22 18.17
CA PRO A 43 -13.35 23.66 18.33
C PRO A 43 -11.86 24.03 18.49
N GLU A 44 -11.11 23.27 19.28
CA GLU A 44 -9.67 23.45 19.55
C GLU A 44 -8.78 22.58 18.64
N GLY A 45 -9.33 22.01 17.59
CA GLY A 45 -8.61 21.11 16.68
C GLY A 45 -7.38 21.77 16.07
N GLN A 46 -6.33 20.98 15.87
CA GLN A 46 -5.04 21.45 15.36
C GLN A 46 -4.57 20.59 14.17
N LEU A 47 -3.77 21.23 13.31
CA LEU A 47 -3.04 20.56 12.24
C LEU A 47 -1.54 20.90 12.35
N VAL A 48 -0.71 19.87 12.28
CA VAL A 48 0.75 19.98 12.30
C VAL A 48 1.30 19.59 10.94
N ALA A 49 1.95 20.50 10.24
CA ALA A 49 2.65 20.23 8.99
C ALA A 49 4.15 20.10 9.26
N ILE A 50 4.76 19.02 8.77
CA ILE A 50 6.18 18.71 8.91
C ILE A 50 6.82 18.79 7.53
N ASP A 51 7.42 19.94 7.23
CA ASP A 51 8.06 20.23 5.94
C ASP A 51 9.43 19.56 5.88
N LYS A 52 9.59 18.53 5.09
CA LYS A 52 10.92 17.95 4.79
C LYS A 52 11.65 18.83 3.78
N PRO A 53 12.99 18.97 3.90
CA PRO A 53 13.78 19.66 2.89
C PRO A 53 13.58 19.03 1.50
N ARG A 54 13.53 19.87 0.45
CA ARG A 54 13.27 19.39 -0.93
C ARG A 54 14.34 18.45 -1.46
N ASP A 55 15.56 18.58 -0.98
CA ASP A 55 16.71 17.72 -1.33
C ASP A 55 16.82 16.48 -0.44
N GLY A 56 15.88 16.28 0.48
CA GLY A 56 15.86 15.20 1.45
C GLY A 56 16.94 15.28 2.53
N LYS A 57 17.71 16.36 2.59
CA LYS A 57 18.83 16.55 3.53
C LYS A 57 18.50 17.62 4.56
N GLY A 58 18.92 17.41 5.81
CA GLY A 58 18.72 18.39 6.87
C GLY A 58 17.53 18.11 7.77
N ILE A 59 17.17 19.08 8.62
CA ILE A 59 16.12 18.98 9.62
C ILE A 59 14.79 19.48 9.07
N SER A 60 13.72 18.73 9.30
CA SER A 60 12.36 19.13 8.95
C SER A 60 11.92 20.35 9.77
N LYS A 61 11.12 21.21 9.13
CA LYS A 61 10.48 22.34 9.82
C LYS A 61 9.04 21.98 10.17
N THR A 62 8.62 22.37 11.36
CA THR A 62 7.25 22.12 11.84
C THR A 62 6.46 23.43 11.83
N ARG A 63 5.25 23.37 11.28
CA ARG A 63 4.25 24.46 11.37
C ARG A 63 3.01 23.91 12.05
N VAL A 64 2.44 24.70 12.95
CA VAL A 64 1.21 24.33 13.69
C VAL A 64 0.13 25.34 13.34
N PHE A 65 -1.04 24.82 13.00
CA PHE A 65 -2.22 25.59 12.69
C PHE A 65 -3.34 25.21 13.67
N THR A 66 -4.10 26.18 14.14
CA THR A 66 -5.44 25.89 14.66
C THR A 66 -6.36 25.54 13.49
N ALA A 67 -7.43 24.81 13.75
CA ALA A 67 -8.41 24.50 12.72
C ALA A 67 -8.97 25.77 12.04
N GLU A 68 -9.12 26.84 12.79
CA GLU A 68 -9.55 28.13 12.26
C GLU A 68 -8.51 28.78 11.35
N SER A 69 -7.25 28.90 11.80
CA SER A 69 -6.19 29.49 10.98
C SER A 69 -5.94 28.68 9.69
N PHE A 70 -6.07 27.35 9.77
CA PHE A 70 -6.01 26.50 8.60
C PHE A 70 -7.18 26.74 7.64
N ALA A 71 -8.41 26.83 8.16
CA ALA A 71 -9.59 27.09 7.35
C ALA A 71 -9.50 28.47 6.65
N ILE A 72 -9.03 29.50 7.34
CA ILE A 72 -8.78 30.85 6.75
C ILE A 72 -7.76 30.72 5.61
N GLN A 73 -6.61 30.08 5.87
CA GLN A 73 -5.54 29.97 4.87
C GLN A 73 -6.02 29.25 3.59
N ILE A 74 -6.84 28.20 3.74
CA ILE A 74 -7.36 27.44 2.59
C ILE A 74 -8.43 28.24 1.86
N SER A 75 -9.37 28.85 2.59
CA SER A 75 -10.51 29.57 1.97
C SER A 75 -10.09 30.85 1.24
N GLU A 76 -9.06 31.52 1.71
CA GLU A 76 -8.54 32.75 1.11
C GLU A 76 -7.50 32.50 -0.01
N ALA A 77 -7.11 31.24 -0.21
CA ALA A 77 -6.12 30.89 -1.22
C ALA A 77 -6.62 31.20 -2.64
N LYS A 78 -5.85 32.04 -3.38
CA LYS A 78 -6.13 32.40 -4.79
C LYS A 78 -5.60 31.40 -5.80
N SER A 79 -5.05 30.26 -5.34
CA SER A 79 -4.53 29.20 -6.19
C SER A 79 -5.66 28.42 -6.90
N ALA A 80 -5.30 27.53 -7.84
CA ALA A 80 -6.20 26.51 -8.35
C ALA A 80 -6.67 25.55 -7.21
N ASP A 81 -7.60 24.66 -7.50
CA ASP A 81 -8.16 23.72 -6.54
C ASP A 81 -7.08 22.93 -5.81
N PHE A 82 -7.29 22.73 -4.53
CA PHE A 82 -6.51 21.82 -3.72
C PHE A 82 -7.10 20.42 -3.81
N ILE A 83 -6.32 19.49 -4.34
CA ILE A 83 -6.76 18.11 -4.54
C ILE A 83 -5.83 17.20 -3.73
N GLU A 84 -6.38 16.65 -2.66
CA GLU A 84 -5.68 15.69 -1.82
C GLU A 84 -6.32 14.32 -1.97
N LYS A 85 -5.48 13.28 -2.05
CA LYS A 85 -5.91 11.89 -2.19
C LYS A 85 -5.18 11.02 -1.19
N MET A 86 -5.92 10.19 -0.48
CA MET A 86 -5.42 9.22 0.49
C MET A 86 -6.15 7.89 0.26
N PRO A 87 -5.74 7.12 -0.74
CA PRO A 87 -6.48 5.94 -1.22
C PRO A 87 -6.50 4.80 -0.21
N ASN A 88 -5.43 4.63 0.57
CA ASN A 88 -5.30 3.56 1.55
C ASN A 88 -5.27 4.15 2.96
N LYS A 89 -6.26 3.79 3.77
CA LYS A 89 -6.39 4.28 5.16
C LYS A 89 -6.29 3.11 6.14
N ASP A 90 -5.40 3.23 7.11
CA ASP A 90 -5.38 2.38 8.30
C ASP A 90 -6.22 3.06 9.39
N VAL A 91 -7.22 2.34 9.91
CA VAL A 91 -8.16 2.86 10.92
C VAL A 91 -8.08 2.01 12.17
N LYS A 92 -7.82 2.65 13.30
CA LYS A 92 -7.82 2.03 14.63
C LYS A 92 -8.79 2.76 15.52
N ILE A 93 -9.69 2.02 16.18
CA ILE A 93 -10.73 2.57 17.06
C ILE A 93 -10.59 1.97 18.45
N ALA A 94 -10.69 2.82 19.47
CA ALA A 94 -10.73 2.45 20.87
C ALA A 94 -11.79 3.31 21.56
N GLY A 95 -13.02 2.81 21.68
CA GLY A 95 -14.17 3.55 22.22
C GLY A 95 -14.48 4.81 21.41
N ASP A 96 -14.41 5.97 22.04
CA ASP A 96 -14.67 7.27 21.42
C ASP A 96 -13.43 7.94 20.83
N LEU A 97 -12.34 7.19 20.71
CA LEU A 97 -11.11 7.63 20.06
C LEU A 97 -10.86 6.79 18.80
N ALA A 98 -10.51 7.44 17.69
CA ALA A 98 -10.04 6.77 16.49
C ALA A 98 -8.76 7.42 15.95
N MET A 99 -7.93 6.61 15.31
CA MET A 99 -6.79 7.07 14.52
C MET A 99 -6.98 6.60 13.08
N VAL A 100 -6.86 7.55 12.14
CA VAL A 100 -6.84 7.27 10.70
C VAL A 100 -5.50 7.71 10.16
N SER A 101 -4.78 6.82 9.48
CA SER A 101 -3.48 7.16 8.89
C SER A 101 -3.34 6.61 7.48
N GLY A 102 -2.50 7.25 6.64
CA GLY A 102 -2.23 6.78 5.29
C GLY A 102 -1.33 7.72 4.50
N ARG A 103 -0.71 7.16 3.47
CA ARG A 103 0.04 7.96 2.48
C ARG A 103 -0.94 8.80 1.68
N TYR A 104 -0.54 10.03 1.38
CA TYR A 104 -1.33 10.95 0.57
C TYR A 104 -0.51 11.59 -0.54
N THR A 105 -1.21 12.12 -1.53
CA THR A 105 -0.66 12.99 -2.57
C THR A 105 -1.48 14.27 -2.63
N PHE A 106 -0.81 15.38 -2.91
CA PHE A 106 -1.41 16.70 -2.96
C PHE A 106 -1.09 17.41 -4.27
N TYR A 107 -2.11 17.95 -4.90
CA TYR A 107 -2.05 18.70 -6.15
C TYR A 107 -2.64 20.09 -5.97
N VAL A 108 -2.15 21.03 -6.77
CA VAL A 108 -2.75 22.36 -6.96
C VAL A 108 -3.20 22.45 -8.40
N GLY A 109 -4.50 22.33 -8.64
CA GLY A 109 -5.04 22.01 -9.97
C GLY A 109 -4.50 20.67 -10.44
N ASP A 110 -3.97 20.62 -11.68
CA ASP A 110 -3.38 19.40 -12.25
C ASP A 110 -1.89 19.23 -11.92
N LYS A 111 -1.29 20.16 -11.16
CA LYS A 111 0.14 20.12 -10.84
C LYS A 111 0.38 19.43 -9.51
N PHE A 112 1.17 18.35 -9.56
CA PHE A 112 1.68 17.72 -8.35
C PHE A 112 2.47 18.73 -7.50
N SER A 113 2.17 18.78 -6.20
CA SER A 113 2.83 19.66 -5.23
C SER A 113 3.74 18.88 -4.29
N HIS A 114 3.19 17.94 -3.56
CA HIS A 114 3.90 17.13 -2.57
C HIS A 114 3.10 15.87 -2.22
N CYS A 115 3.71 15.00 -1.45
CA CYS A 115 3.05 13.86 -0.82
C CYS A 115 3.49 13.73 0.63
N GLY A 116 3.06 12.66 1.29
CA GLY A 116 3.53 12.37 2.62
C GLY A 116 2.71 11.30 3.32
N LEU A 117 2.78 11.32 4.63
CA LEU A 117 1.94 10.55 5.53
C LEU A 117 1.02 11.51 6.26
N ASN A 118 -0.27 11.22 6.25
CA ASN A 118 -1.25 11.86 7.12
C ASN A 118 -1.59 10.96 8.30
N THR A 119 -1.79 11.59 9.46
CA THR A 119 -2.39 10.95 10.63
C THR A 119 -3.46 11.87 11.18
N PHE A 120 -4.63 11.30 11.49
CA PHE A 120 -5.76 12.01 12.07
C PHE A 120 -6.14 11.33 13.38
N ASN A 121 -6.12 12.05 14.48
CA ASN A 121 -6.71 11.62 15.73
C ASN A 121 -8.12 12.17 15.82
N LEU A 122 -9.10 11.29 15.86
CA LEU A 122 -10.52 11.60 15.85
C LEU A 122 -11.12 11.32 17.23
N VAL A 123 -12.06 12.14 17.61
CA VAL A 123 -12.91 11.92 18.79
C VAL A 123 -14.36 11.83 18.36
N ARG A 124 -15.12 10.98 19.04
CA ARG A 124 -16.56 10.87 18.83
C ARG A 124 -17.26 12.01 19.54
N THR A 125 -18.13 12.68 18.83
CA THR A 125 -19.02 13.73 19.34
C THR A 125 -20.49 13.36 19.07
N GLU A 126 -21.41 14.16 19.54
CA GLU A 126 -22.86 13.99 19.25
C GLU A 126 -23.17 14.05 17.75
N THR A 127 -22.35 14.74 16.98
CA THR A 127 -22.51 14.88 15.51
C THR A 127 -21.63 13.96 14.69
N GLY A 128 -20.98 12.96 15.32
CA GLY A 128 -20.10 11.99 14.70
C GLY A 128 -18.61 12.23 14.98
N TRP A 129 -17.75 11.63 14.20
CA TRP A 129 -16.31 11.75 14.36
C TRP A 129 -15.79 13.14 13.92
N LYS A 130 -14.98 13.77 14.77
CA LYS A 130 -14.31 15.07 14.50
C LYS A 130 -12.82 14.94 14.69
N ILE A 131 -12.05 15.73 13.94
CA ILE A 131 -10.58 15.78 14.03
C ILE A 131 -10.20 16.60 15.26
N ALA A 132 -9.59 15.96 16.25
CA ALA A 132 -8.97 16.67 17.38
C ALA A 132 -7.56 17.12 17.03
N ASN A 133 -6.82 16.32 16.29
CA ASN A 133 -5.49 16.64 15.79
C ASN A 133 -5.23 15.94 14.47
N ALA A 134 -4.58 16.65 13.54
CA ALA A 134 -4.02 16.08 12.34
C ALA A 134 -2.52 16.37 12.24
N ALA A 135 -1.74 15.45 11.70
CA ALA A 135 -0.33 15.70 11.38
C ALA A 135 0.00 15.16 9.98
N SER A 136 0.76 15.96 9.22
CA SER A 136 1.14 15.64 7.85
C SER A 136 2.63 15.86 7.65
N THR A 137 3.31 14.85 7.04
CA THR A 137 4.65 15.12 6.50
C THR A 137 4.52 15.64 5.07
N LEU A 138 5.30 16.64 4.69
CA LEU A 138 5.37 17.16 3.33
C LEU A 138 6.69 16.69 2.70
N GLU A 139 6.59 15.83 1.72
CA GLU A 139 7.70 15.19 1.00
C GLU A 139 7.61 15.56 -0.48
N PHE A 140 8.74 15.75 -1.14
CA PHE A 140 8.77 16.17 -2.55
C PHE A 140 9.29 15.07 -3.49
N GLN A 141 9.91 14.03 -2.92
CA GLN A 141 10.37 12.83 -3.63
C GLN A 141 9.42 11.70 -3.27
N CYS A 142 8.35 11.58 -4.01
CA CYS A 142 7.29 10.62 -3.77
C CYS A 142 7.22 9.59 -4.88
N GLU A 143 6.88 8.38 -4.52
CA GLU A 143 6.27 7.47 -5.50
C GLU A 143 4.96 8.15 -5.94
N ARG A 144 4.90 8.54 -7.22
CA ARG A 144 3.73 9.23 -7.78
C ARG A 144 2.50 8.36 -7.62
N ASP A 145 1.33 8.99 -7.52
CA ASP A 145 0.03 8.32 -7.51
C ASP A 145 -0.04 7.27 -8.60
N LEU A 146 0.28 6.08 -8.24
CA LEU A 146 -0.13 4.94 -9.03
C LEU A 146 -1.63 4.83 -8.83
N LYS A 147 -2.38 5.00 -9.89
CA LYS A 147 -3.83 4.81 -9.90
C LYS A 147 -4.10 3.47 -9.21
N ALA A 148 -4.81 3.49 -8.08
CA ALA A 148 -5.07 2.25 -7.35
C ALA A 148 -5.68 1.23 -8.32
N VAL A 149 -5.05 0.06 -8.41
CA VAL A 149 -5.55 -1.00 -9.28
C VAL A 149 -6.77 -1.61 -8.60
N GLU A 150 -7.93 -1.47 -9.23
CA GLU A 150 -9.13 -2.16 -8.77
C GLU A 150 -8.96 -3.65 -9.02
N ILE A 151 -9.04 -4.44 -7.95
CA ILE A 151 -8.89 -5.90 -8.00
C ILE A 151 -10.23 -6.52 -7.64
N PRO A 152 -11.03 -6.95 -8.63
CA PRO A 152 -12.25 -7.70 -8.37
C PRO A 152 -11.97 -8.95 -7.52
N VAL A 153 -12.85 -9.22 -6.57
CA VAL A 153 -12.77 -10.45 -5.76
C VAL A 153 -13.33 -11.60 -6.58
N ILE A 154 -12.54 -12.65 -6.75
CA ILE A 154 -12.93 -13.90 -7.41
C ILE A 154 -12.59 -15.08 -6.51
N GLU A 155 -13.20 -16.23 -6.78
CA GLU A 155 -12.80 -17.49 -6.15
C GLU A 155 -11.48 -17.99 -6.76
N ALA A 156 -10.68 -18.70 -5.94
CA ALA A 156 -9.45 -19.31 -6.40
C ALA A 156 -9.75 -20.49 -7.34
N ASP A 157 -9.04 -20.58 -8.46
CA ASP A 157 -9.07 -21.80 -9.29
C ASP A 157 -8.41 -22.94 -8.49
N PRO A 158 -9.10 -24.09 -8.30
CA PRO A 158 -8.50 -25.26 -7.65
C PRO A 158 -7.16 -25.70 -8.25
N LYS A 159 -6.95 -25.50 -9.55
CA LYS A 159 -5.67 -25.80 -10.20
C LYS A 159 -4.51 -25.00 -9.66
N ASP A 160 -4.78 -23.76 -9.26
CA ASP A 160 -3.76 -22.85 -8.74
C ASP A 160 -3.40 -23.17 -7.29
N VAL A 161 -4.32 -23.73 -6.50
CA VAL A 161 -4.15 -23.76 -5.04
C VAL A 161 -4.20 -25.15 -4.41
N SER A 162 -4.46 -26.21 -5.19
CA SER A 162 -4.52 -27.58 -4.68
C SER A 162 -3.14 -28.21 -4.42
N SER A 163 -2.08 -27.67 -5.00
CA SER A 163 -0.71 -28.17 -4.85
C SER A 163 0.30 -27.04 -4.76
N ILE A 164 1.50 -27.34 -4.22
CA ILE A 164 2.64 -26.41 -4.21
C ILE A 164 3.04 -26.06 -5.66
N ASP A 165 3.01 -27.03 -6.57
CA ASP A 165 3.34 -26.78 -7.98
C ASP A 165 2.33 -25.85 -8.64
N GLY A 166 1.03 -26.03 -8.36
CA GLY A 166 -0.03 -25.18 -8.88
C GLY A 166 0.14 -23.73 -8.41
N ILE A 167 0.31 -23.53 -7.09
CA ILE A 167 0.39 -22.18 -6.52
C ILE A 167 1.66 -21.44 -6.95
N MET A 168 2.80 -22.13 -7.05
CA MET A 168 4.04 -21.55 -7.55
C MET A 168 3.96 -21.23 -9.05
N LYS A 169 3.31 -22.04 -9.84
CA LYS A 169 3.05 -21.75 -11.26
C LYS A 169 2.17 -20.50 -11.40
N ALA A 170 1.06 -20.44 -10.67
CA ALA A 170 0.16 -19.29 -10.70
C ALA A 170 0.86 -17.99 -10.22
N PHE A 171 1.71 -18.09 -9.20
CA PHE A 171 2.51 -16.99 -8.68
C PHE A 171 3.32 -16.27 -9.78
N TYR A 172 3.97 -17.01 -10.68
CA TYR A 172 4.71 -16.43 -11.80
C TYR A 172 3.82 -16.01 -12.97
N GLU A 173 2.79 -16.78 -13.28
CA GLU A 173 1.91 -16.49 -14.41
C GLU A 173 1.11 -15.20 -14.22
N THR A 174 0.66 -14.92 -13.00
CA THR A 174 -0.23 -13.80 -12.71
C THR A 174 0.42 -12.44 -12.92
N ILE A 175 1.73 -12.33 -12.69
CA ILE A 175 2.51 -11.11 -12.85
C ILE A 175 3.20 -10.99 -14.21
N SER A 176 3.21 -12.09 -14.98
CA SER A 176 3.88 -12.16 -16.29
C SER A 176 2.95 -11.77 -17.44
N GLY A 177 3.51 -11.09 -18.43
CA GLY A 177 2.81 -10.74 -19.67
C GLY A 177 3.55 -9.71 -20.50
N GLY A 178 3.25 -9.67 -21.79
CA GLY A 178 3.83 -8.74 -22.73
C GLY A 178 3.48 -7.28 -22.46
N LYS A 179 4.11 -6.38 -23.21
CA LYS A 179 3.90 -4.94 -23.13
C LYS A 179 2.44 -4.58 -23.42
N GLY A 180 1.84 -3.76 -22.56
CA GLY A 180 0.43 -3.34 -22.67
C GLY A 180 -0.59 -4.36 -22.21
N VAL A 181 -0.17 -5.58 -21.85
CA VAL A 181 -1.07 -6.63 -21.35
C VAL A 181 -1.32 -6.43 -19.86
N ALA A 182 -2.60 -6.39 -19.49
CA ALA A 182 -3.00 -6.30 -18.08
C ALA A 182 -2.55 -7.55 -17.28
N ARG A 183 -2.13 -7.34 -16.04
CA ARG A 183 -1.76 -8.44 -15.13
C ARG A 183 -3.01 -9.08 -14.53
N GLN A 184 -2.90 -10.33 -14.10
CA GLN A 184 -4.03 -11.12 -13.60
C GLN A 184 -4.23 -10.89 -12.09
N TRP A 185 -4.36 -9.62 -11.65
CA TRP A 185 -4.36 -9.26 -10.23
C TRP A 185 -5.48 -9.90 -9.41
N SER A 186 -6.64 -10.17 -10.02
CA SER A 186 -7.72 -10.89 -9.34
C SER A 186 -7.34 -12.33 -9.04
N ARG A 187 -6.72 -13.04 -10.01
CA ARG A 187 -6.19 -14.40 -9.83
C ARG A 187 -5.00 -14.38 -8.86
N ASP A 188 -4.10 -13.42 -9.00
CA ASP A 188 -2.96 -13.22 -8.11
C ASP A 188 -3.40 -13.10 -6.64
N LYS A 189 -4.37 -12.23 -6.36
CA LYS A 189 -4.89 -12.03 -5.00
C LYS A 189 -5.44 -13.30 -4.36
N THR A 190 -5.92 -14.26 -5.13
CA THR A 190 -6.43 -15.54 -4.60
C THR A 190 -5.35 -16.45 -4.02
N LEU A 191 -4.09 -16.21 -4.32
CA LEU A 191 -2.98 -17.05 -3.87
C LEU A 191 -2.58 -16.78 -2.41
N TYR A 192 -2.92 -15.61 -1.89
CA TYR A 192 -2.38 -15.07 -0.63
C TYR A 192 -3.42 -14.99 0.48
N ILE A 193 -2.94 -15.08 1.73
CA ILE A 193 -3.75 -14.66 2.88
C ILE A 193 -3.98 -13.14 2.86
N PRO A 194 -5.04 -12.65 3.54
CA PRO A 194 -5.34 -11.21 3.58
C PRO A 194 -4.17 -10.33 4.03
N ASP A 195 -3.38 -10.81 5.01
CA ASP A 195 -2.27 -10.08 5.64
C ASP A 195 -0.89 -10.50 5.11
N VAL A 196 -0.82 -10.98 3.87
CA VAL A 196 0.46 -11.36 3.25
C VAL A 196 1.49 -10.23 3.30
N ARG A 197 2.75 -10.60 3.53
CA ARG A 197 3.89 -9.68 3.47
C ARG A 197 4.76 -9.98 2.26
N PHE A 198 5.01 -8.93 1.48
CA PHE A 198 6.01 -8.91 0.42
C PHE A 198 7.20 -8.11 0.90
N VAL A 199 8.40 -8.67 0.79
CA VAL A 199 9.64 -8.02 1.20
C VAL A 199 10.62 -8.01 0.04
N ALA A 200 10.79 -6.85 -0.59
CA ALA A 200 11.79 -6.64 -1.63
C ALA A 200 13.11 -6.20 -1.00
N MET A 201 14.16 -7.00 -1.15
CA MET A 201 15.51 -6.59 -0.77
C MET A 201 16.07 -5.64 -1.84
N ARG A 202 16.73 -4.58 -1.41
CA ARG A 202 17.35 -3.57 -2.29
C ARG A 202 18.73 -3.19 -1.78
N GLU A 203 19.60 -2.85 -2.70
CA GLU A 203 20.88 -2.24 -2.39
C GLU A 203 20.97 -0.90 -3.12
N ASP A 204 21.21 0.16 -2.38
CA ASP A 204 21.42 1.50 -2.91
C ASP A 204 22.72 2.06 -2.32
N ASN A 205 23.69 2.36 -3.20
CA ASN A 205 25.01 2.90 -2.81
C ASN A 205 25.70 2.09 -1.70
N GLY A 206 25.63 0.75 -1.79
CA GLY A 206 26.21 -0.18 -0.81
C GLY A 206 25.43 -0.31 0.51
N LYS A 207 24.25 0.31 0.61
CA LYS A 207 23.35 0.14 1.75
C LYS A 207 22.24 -0.84 1.41
N ILE A 208 22.15 -1.91 2.18
CA ILE A 208 21.08 -2.90 2.05
C ILE A 208 19.86 -2.39 2.82
N GLY A 209 18.70 -2.46 2.17
CA GLY A 209 17.39 -2.11 2.73
C GLY A 209 16.32 -3.11 2.32
N ALA A 210 15.21 -3.09 3.03
CA ALA A 210 14.04 -3.90 2.73
C ALA A 210 12.83 -2.98 2.52
N ASN A 211 12.09 -3.20 1.43
CA ASN A 211 10.80 -2.58 1.20
C ASN A 211 9.71 -3.60 1.58
N VAL A 212 9.02 -3.35 2.68
CA VAL A 212 7.96 -4.23 3.20
C VAL A 212 6.60 -3.71 2.74
N MET A 213 5.83 -4.56 2.07
CA MET A 213 4.56 -4.20 1.43
C MET A 213 3.47 -5.21 1.79
N ASN A 214 2.23 -4.74 1.86
CA ASN A 214 1.06 -5.61 1.73
C ASN A 214 0.71 -5.84 0.24
N HIS A 215 -0.29 -6.68 -0.05
CA HIS A 215 -0.67 -6.99 -1.42
C HIS A 215 -1.06 -5.75 -2.24
N ALA A 216 -1.85 -4.85 -1.69
CA ALA A 216 -2.27 -3.63 -2.39
C ALA A 216 -1.08 -2.71 -2.71
N GLN A 217 -0.13 -2.55 -1.79
CA GLN A 217 1.09 -1.78 -2.00
C GLN A 217 1.99 -2.41 -3.08
N TYR A 218 2.11 -3.75 -3.07
CA TYR A 218 2.85 -4.48 -4.10
C TYR A 218 2.23 -4.27 -5.48
N VAL A 219 0.92 -4.48 -5.62
CA VAL A 219 0.21 -4.32 -6.89
C VAL A 219 0.29 -2.88 -7.39
N ASN A 220 -0.05 -1.90 -6.56
CA ASN A 220 -0.01 -0.49 -6.96
C ASN A 220 1.39 -0.01 -7.31
N GLY A 221 2.42 -0.50 -6.60
CA GLY A 221 3.83 -0.17 -6.87
C GLY A 221 4.40 -0.82 -8.13
N SER A 222 3.85 -1.95 -8.57
CA SER A 222 4.41 -2.77 -9.66
C SER A 222 3.64 -2.66 -10.97
N ASN A 223 2.31 -2.45 -10.91
CA ASN A 223 1.44 -2.60 -12.07
C ASN A 223 1.83 -1.75 -13.27
N GLU A 224 2.10 -0.46 -13.06
CA GLU A 224 2.47 0.45 -14.16
C GLU A 224 3.73 -0.06 -14.86
N PHE A 225 4.78 -0.37 -14.10
CA PHE A 225 6.03 -0.90 -14.65
C PHE A 225 5.82 -2.21 -15.40
N LEU A 226 5.16 -3.18 -14.78
CA LEU A 226 4.93 -4.51 -15.37
C LEU A 226 4.16 -4.42 -16.69
N VAL A 227 3.14 -3.56 -16.76
CA VAL A 227 2.30 -3.39 -17.96
C VAL A 227 3.03 -2.60 -19.05
N THR A 228 3.67 -1.48 -18.69
CA THR A 228 4.29 -0.57 -19.70
C THR A 228 5.57 -1.13 -20.29
N GLU A 229 6.36 -1.83 -19.48
CA GLU A 229 7.61 -2.44 -19.93
C GLU A 229 7.43 -3.84 -20.55
N GLY A 230 6.32 -4.51 -20.25
CA GLY A 230 6.16 -5.92 -20.56
C GLY A 230 7.14 -6.74 -19.71
N PHE A 231 6.66 -7.44 -18.71
CA PHE A 231 7.49 -8.17 -17.76
C PHE A 231 7.09 -9.65 -17.79
N THR A 232 8.08 -10.50 -17.95
CA THR A 232 7.91 -11.95 -17.86
C THR A 232 8.90 -12.50 -16.85
N GLU A 233 8.38 -13.23 -15.87
CA GLU A 233 9.18 -13.91 -14.86
C GLU A 233 8.83 -15.40 -14.88
N ARG A 234 9.84 -16.24 -14.79
CA ARG A 234 9.65 -17.69 -14.72
C ARG A 234 10.58 -18.33 -13.71
N GLU A 235 10.12 -19.36 -13.08
CA GLU A 235 10.93 -20.22 -12.25
C GLU A 235 11.88 -21.06 -13.12
N ILE A 236 13.13 -21.16 -12.72
CA ILE A 236 14.14 -22.00 -13.38
C ILE A 236 14.60 -23.16 -12.50
N ASN A 237 14.46 -23.05 -11.18
CA ASN A 237 14.70 -24.12 -10.22
C ASN A 237 14.00 -23.83 -8.91
N ARG A 238 13.74 -24.85 -8.09
CA ARG A 238 13.24 -24.67 -6.74
C ARG A 238 13.74 -25.72 -5.76
N THR A 239 13.85 -25.32 -4.51
CA THR A 239 14.02 -26.23 -3.37
C THR A 239 12.81 -26.10 -2.45
N VAL A 240 12.12 -27.23 -2.20
CA VAL A 240 10.96 -27.27 -1.30
C VAL A 240 11.32 -28.00 -0.01
N ARG A 241 11.05 -27.35 1.12
CA ARG A 241 11.11 -27.98 2.44
C ARG A 241 9.70 -28.01 3.00
N LYS A 242 9.22 -29.21 3.32
CA LYS A 242 7.85 -29.42 3.82
C LYS A 242 7.86 -30.18 5.14
N PHE A 243 7.03 -29.71 6.08
CA PHE A 243 6.71 -30.44 7.30
C PHE A 243 5.22 -30.32 7.62
N GLY A 244 4.50 -31.44 7.56
CA GLY A 244 3.05 -31.45 7.76
C GLY A 244 2.35 -30.50 6.78
N ASN A 245 1.68 -29.50 7.34
CA ASN A 245 0.92 -28.49 6.61
C ASN A 245 1.72 -27.20 6.30
N LEU A 246 3.00 -27.18 6.58
CA LEU A 246 3.89 -26.05 6.30
C LEU A 246 4.82 -26.40 5.14
N ALA A 247 5.08 -25.43 4.29
CA ALA A 247 6.11 -25.54 3.26
C ALA A 247 6.85 -24.21 3.11
N HIS A 248 8.13 -24.32 2.80
CA HIS A 248 9.00 -23.20 2.44
C HIS A 248 9.64 -23.52 1.10
N VAL A 249 9.50 -22.60 0.15
CA VAL A 249 10.00 -22.73 -1.21
C VAL A 249 11.03 -21.66 -1.47
N PHE A 250 12.28 -22.05 -1.71
CA PHE A 250 13.26 -21.21 -2.37
C PHE A 250 13.15 -21.45 -3.87
N SER A 251 12.64 -20.45 -4.58
CA SER A 251 12.39 -20.50 -6.01
C SER A 251 13.37 -19.57 -6.73
N VAL A 252 14.23 -20.14 -7.55
CA VAL A 252 15.14 -19.38 -8.40
C VAL A 252 14.36 -18.94 -9.63
N TYR A 253 14.36 -17.65 -9.89
CA TYR A 253 13.67 -17.08 -11.04
C TYR A 253 14.63 -16.37 -11.99
N GLU A 254 14.20 -16.23 -13.22
CA GLU A 254 14.73 -15.26 -14.16
C GLU A 254 13.60 -14.39 -14.72
N TYR A 255 13.91 -13.15 -15.01
CA TYR A 255 12.95 -12.23 -15.62
C TYR A 255 13.56 -11.52 -16.82
N GLU A 256 12.67 -11.04 -17.68
CA GLU A 256 12.99 -10.14 -18.78
C GLU A 256 11.89 -9.08 -18.98
N THR A 257 12.30 -7.92 -19.50
CA THR A 257 11.40 -6.83 -19.89
C THR A 257 11.55 -6.52 -21.36
N GLU A 258 10.43 -6.33 -22.07
CA GLU A 258 10.43 -6.02 -23.49
C GLU A 258 10.86 -4.57 -23.77
N GLY A 259 10.37 -3.60 -22.99
CA GLY A 259 10.62 -2.17 -23.20
C GLY A 259 12.06 -1.78 -22.92
N LYS A 260 12.55 -2.03 -21.72
CA LYS A 260 13.95 -1.72 -21.33
C LYS A 260 14.95 -2.77 -21.76
N LYS A 261 14.47 -3.91 -22.28
CA LYS A 261 15.31 -5.07 -22.65
C LYS A 261 16.25 -5.50 -21.52
N SER A 262 15.80 -5.37 -20.27
CA SER A 262 16.54 -5.80 -19.09
C SER A 262 16.24 -7.25 -18.79
N LYS A 263 17.23 -7.95 -18.25
CA LYS A 263 17.14 -9.33 -17.79
C LYS A 263 17.84 -9.45 -16.45
N GLY A 264 17.30 -10.30 -15.59
CA GLY A 264 17.90 -10.58 -14.30
C GLY A 264 17.46 -11.92 -13.74
N ARG A 265 18.08 -12.29 -12.64
CA ARG A 265 17.76 -13.48 -11.85
C ARG A 265 17.70 -13.13 -10.38
N GLY A 266 17.03 -13.95 -9.63
CA GLY A 266 17.00 -13.84 -8.18
C GLY A 266 16.42 -15.08 -7.52
N ILE A 267 16.17 -14.96 -6.25
CA ILE A 267 15.52 -15.99 -5.44
C ILE A 267 14.31 -15.40 -4.75
N ASN A 268 13.15 -16.05 -4.93
CA ASN A 268 11.97 -15.86 -4.12
C ASN A 268 11.98 -16.87 -2.97
N SER A 269 11.92 -16.40 -1.74
CA SER A 269 11.68 -17.17 -0.53
C SER A 269 10.20 -17.08 -0.21
N VAL A 270 9.46 -18.18 -0.41
CA VAL A 270 8.00 -18.22 -0.31
C VAL A 270 7.58 -19.12 0.84
N GLU A 271 6.83 -18.59 1.78
CA GLU A 271 6.25 -19.34 2.89
C GLU A 271 4.81 -19.72 2.57
N LEU A 272 4.48 -21.02 2.73
CA LEU A 272 3.17 -21.56 2.42
C LEU A 272 2.63 -22.40 3.59
N PHE A 273 1.31 -22.48 3.68
CA PHE A 273 0.63 -23.45 4.52
C PHE A 273 -0.61 -24.01 3.83
N PHE A 274 -1.01 -25.23 4.26
CA PHE A 274 -2.22 -25.92 3.82
C PHE A 274 -3.26 -25.85 4.94
N ASP A 275 -4.45 -25.30 4.65
CA ASP A 275 -5.53 -25.11 5.62
C ASP A 275 -6.48 -26.33 5.76
N GLY A 276 -6.13 -27.45 5.14
CA GLY A 276 -6.96 -28.64 5.03
C GLY A 276 -7.78 -28.70 3.72
N LYS A 277 -7.81 -27.61 2.94
CA LYS A 277 -8.53 -27.51 1.68
C LYS A 277 -7.62 -27.05 0.53
N ARG A 278 -6.73 -26.09 0.79
CA ARG A 278 -5.87 -25.48 -0.21
C ARG A 278 -4.56 -24.96 0.37
N TRP A 279 -3.61 -24.70 -0.49
CA TRP A 279 -2.38 -23.97 -0.16
C TRP A 279 -2.61 -22.47 -0.21
N TRP A 280 -1.91 -21.76 0.69
CA TRP A 280 -1.87 -20.32 0.81
C TRP A 280 -0.43 -19.84 0.90
N ILE A 281 -0.13 -18.71 0.26
CA ILE A 281 1.11 -17.99 0.48
C ILE A 281 0.91 -17.01 1.63
N SER A 282 1.75 -17.10 2.67
CA SER A 282 1.71 -16.22 3.85
C SER A 282 2.73 -15.09 3.77
N ALA A 283 3.89 -15.33 3.14
CA ALA A 283 4.93 -14.33 2.95
C ALA A 283 5.75 -14.63 1.70
N VAL A 284 6.28 -13.56 1.08
CA VAL A 284 7.23 -13.63 -0.03
C VAL A 284 8.35 -12.63 0.23
N THR A 285 9.58 -13.11 0.27
CA THR A 285 10.77 -12.27 0.32
C THR A 285 11.63 -12.57 -0.90
N TRP A 286 12.15 -11.56 -1.58
CA TRP A 286 13.04 -11.80 -2.71
C TRP A 286 14.27 -10.91 -2.70
N ASP A 287 15.31 -11.43 -3.29
CA ASP A 287 16.54 -10.70 -3.55
C ASP A 287 17.05 -11.04 -4.96
N GLU A 288 17.59 -10.03 -5.65
CA GLU A 288 18.13 -10.17 -6.99
C GLU A 288 19.59 -10.55 -6.97
N GLU A 289 20.01 -11.30 -8.00
CA GLU A 289 21.42 -11.58 -8.21
C GLU A 289 22.16 -10.29 -8.61
N ARG A 290 23.26 -10.04 -7.94
CA ARG A 290 24.16 -8.90 -8.16
C ARG A 290 25.61 -9.35 -8.20
N GLU A 291 26.52 -8.45 -8.50
CA GLU A 291 27.96 -8.75 -8.50
C GLU A 291 28.41 -9.35 -7.16
N ASN A 292 27.94 -8.77 -6.05
CA ASN A 292 28.27 -9.17 -4.69
C ASN A 292 27.28 -10.18 -4.08
N ASN A 293 26.28 -10.63 -4.83
CA ASN A 293 25.23 -11.52 -4.35
C ASN A 293 24.89 -12.54 -5.44
N LYS A 294 25.76 -13.54 -5.63
CA LYS A 294 25.58 -14.56 -6.67
C LYS A 294 24.74 -15.72 -6.18
N ILE A 295 23.85 -16.21 -7.03
CA ILE A 295 23.10 -17.44 -6.76
C ILE A 295 24.09 -18.59 -6.69
N THR A 296 24.15 -19.28 -5.55
CA THR A 296 25.08 -20.38 -5.34
C THR A 296 24.63 -21.64 -6.06
N LYS A 297 25.60 -22.56 -6.34
CA LYS A 297 25.34 -23.79 -7.10
C LYS A 297 24.29 -24.70 -6.44
N GLU A 298 24.09 -24.61 -5.14
CA GLU A 298 23.08 -25.39 -4.40
C GLU A 298 21.66 -25.08 -4.83
N PHE A 299 21.39 -23.82 -5.22
CA PHE A 299 20.08 -23.39 -5.72
C PHE A 299 19.87 -23.63 -7.22
N LEU A 300 20.91 -24.07 -7.95
CA LEU A 300 20.86 -24.28 -9.41
C LEU A 300 20.90 -25.79 -9.79
N LYS A 301 20.84 -26.69 -8.80
CA LYS A 301 20.91 -28.15 -9.01
C LYS A 301 19.53 -28.77 -9.10
#